data_180b71eca4fda477e0ae1e651c48d311
#
_entry.id   180b71eca4fda477e0ae1e651c48d311
#
_cell.length_a   1.000
_cell.length_b   1.000
_cell.length_c   1.000
_cell.angle_alpha   90.00
_cell.angle_beta   90.00
_cell.angle_gamma   90.00
#
_symmetry.space_group_name_H-M   'P 1'
#
loop_
_entity.id
_entity.type
_entity.pdbx_description
1 polymer ?
#
loop_
_entity_poly.entity_id
_entity_poly.type
_entity_poly.pdbx_seq_one_letter_code
_entity_poly.pdbx_strand_id
1 'polypeptide(L)'
;MFKTSFSKYLTAFVIIIFLSFLMLSGIITSIIRSYVSSETEEQIELSVSLISDALVDSGVEDIRDGGTVAHIVDVIEPVINFDAHYNILIADAGGNVIISSLGAHSETTDGRRTVAVNTEEGFGSLTFREFEEHTTDSGESFLVYHGPLGIAGGGRALVYAKSVVTGGMTRGHVIGLSTTDSEDRLVEITRNAVINSSVWVMLAAVIATYFITERIIHPLRTMTGAAKKFGKGDFSARVTVYGHDEVAELGNAFNNMAESLEALEKMRNSFLANISHDLRTPMTTIAGFIDGITSGAIPEEKHEYYLGVISAEVHRLSRLVSQILDVSRLESGERKFNFTDFDIAEMARIILISFEQKIESKRLEVEFNTDEDEMYANADKDAIYQVLYNLCHNAMKFSREGGKFIISIKRTPQRKLTVTVYDEGQSISLEDSRMVFDRFYKTDKSRGLDKSGEGLGLYISKTIIDAHDERIWVEPGEGCCAFSFTLKEGNPVQKRTKQ
;
A
#
# COMPACT_ATOMS: atom_id res chain seq x y z
N MET A 1 -8.25 23.21 8.74
CA MET A 1 -8.89 22.29 7.83
C MET A 1 -7.93 21.26 7.20
N PHE A 2 -6.68 21.55 6.93
CA PHE A 2 -5.73 20.61 6.31
C PHE A 2 -4.64 20.19 7.30
N LYS A 3 -4.89 19.12 8.10
CA LYS A 3 -3.92 18.65 9.11
C LYS A 3 -2.88 17.62 8.59
N THR A 4 -3.04 17.11 7.38
CA THR A 4 -2.11 16.12 6.82
C THR A 4 -1.57 16.58 5.47
N SER A 5 -0.30 16.28 5.17
CA SER A 5 0.34 16.59 3.89
C SER A 5 -0.43 16.00 2.70
N PHE A 6 -0.98 14.81 2.86
CA PHE A 6 -1.75 14.15 1.81
C PHE A 6 -3.06 14.90 1.46
N SER A 7 -3.79 15.39 2.46
CA SER A 7 -4.99 16.22 2.22
C SER A 7 -4.65 17.50 1.44
N LYS A 8 -3.45 18.06 1.67
CA LYS A 8 -2.95 19.22 0.90
C LYS A 8 -2.68 18.85 -0.56
N TYR A 9 -2.03 17.71 -0.81
CA TYR A 9 -1.76 17.24 -2.18
C TYR A 9 -3.04 16.93 -2.95
N LEU A 10 -4.00 16.28 -2.30
CA LEU A 10 -5.27 15.95 -2.92
C LEU A 10 -6.09 17.20 -3.28
N THR A 11 -6.14 18.18 -2.37
CA THR A 11 -6.78 19.48 -2.65
C THR A 11 -6.07 20.22 -3.76
N ALA A 12 -4.74 20.22 -3.77
CA ALA A 12 -3.95 20.80 -4.84
C ALA A 12 -4.25 20.12 -6.19
N PHE A 13 -4.38 18.79 -6.21
CA PHE A 13 -4.72 18.03 -7.40
C PHE A 13 -6.10 18.40 -7.96
N VAL A 14 -7.13 18.50 -7.11
CA VAL A 14 -8.47 18.96 -7.52
C VAL A 14 -8.44 20.39 -8.06
N ILE A 15 -7.68 21.29 -7.43
CA ILE A 15 -7.50 22.67 -7.89
C ILE A 15 -6.80 22.68 -9.26
N ILE A 16 -5.78 21.87 -9.45
CA ILE A 16 -5.05 21.78 -10.75
C ILE A 16 -5.99 21.30 -11.85
N ILE A 17 -6.81 20.28 -11.59
CA ILE A 17 -7.82 19.79 -12.55
C ILE A 17 -8.77 20.93 -12.92
N PHE A 18 -9.30 21.66 -11.93
CA PHE A 18 -10.22 22.76 -12.16
C PHE A 18 -9.60 23.88 -13.00
N LEU A 19 -8.37 24.28 -12.68
CA LEU A 19 -7.62 25.29 -13.43
C LEU A 19 -7.32 24.82 -14.85
N SER A 20 -6.95 23.54 -15.04
CA SER A 20 -6.73 22.96 -16.37
C SER A 20 -7.97 23.02 -17.25
N PHE A 21 -9.15 22.72 -16.69
CA PHE A 21 -10.41 22.82 -17.41
C PHE A 21 -10.78 24.27 -17.77
N LEU A 22 -10.56 25.21 -16.85
CA LEU A 22 -10.75 26.64 -17.13
C LEU A 22 -9.87 27.12 -18.28
N MET A 23 -8.59 26.74 -18.25
CA MET A 23 -7.64 27.10 -19.30
C MET A 23 -8.00 26.46 -20.65
N LEU A 24 -8.35 25.16 -20.62
CA LEU A 24 -8.78 24.42 -21.82
C LEU A 24 -10.04 25.03 -22.43
N SER A 25 -11.03 25.41 -21.61
CA SER A 25 -12.26 26.09 -22.04
C SER A 25 -11.94 27.39 -22.76
N GLY A 26 -11.04 28.20 -22.20
CA GLY A 26 -10.60 29.46 -22.83
C GLY A 26 -9.91 29.24 -24.19
N ILE A 27 -9.03 28.25 -24.27
CA ILE A 27 -8.32 27.92 -25.52
C ILE A 27 -9.30 27.41 -26.59
N ILE A 28 -10.17 26.47 -26.25
CA ILE A 28 -11.15 25.91 -27.19
C ILE A 28 -12.07 27.02 -27.69
N THR A 29 -12.59 27.87 -26.81
CA THR A 29 -13.46 29.00 -27.20
C THR A 29 -12.73 29.95 -28.14
N SER A 30 -11.46 30.27 -27.88
CA SER A 30 -10.64 31.13 -28.75
C SER A 30 -10.40 30.52 -30.13
N ILE A 31 -10.08 29.21 -30.17
CA ILE A 31 -9.82 28.49 -31.44
C ILE A 31 -11.12 28.45 -32.27
N ILE A 32 -12.26 28.11 -31.66
CA ILE A 32 -13.53 28.03 -32.38
C ILE A 32 -13.95 29.41 -32.92
N ARG A 33 -13.81 30.46 -32.10
CA ARG A 33 -14.11 31.80 -32.57
C ARG A 33 -13.22 32.19 -33.76
N SER A 34 -11.93 31.92 -33.69
CA SER A 34 -11.03 32.20 -34.81
C SER A 34 -11.35 31.37 -36.05
N TYR A 35 -11.70 30.10 -35.88
CA TYR A 35 -12.07 29.22 -37.01
C TYR A 35 -13.37 29.64 -37.66
N VAL A 36 -14.42 29.91 -36.87
CA VAL A 36 -15.74 30.34 -37.40
C VAL A 36 -15.60 31.67 -38.12
N SER A 37 -14.83 32.64 -37.57
CA SER A 37 -14.63 33.92 -38.21
C SER A 37 -13.90 33.77 -39.56
N SER A 38 -12.83 32.97 -39.61
CA SER A 38 -12.06 32.73 -40.83
C SER A 38 -12.88 31.99 -41.91
N GLU A 39 -13.64 30.98 -41.53
CA GLU A 39 -14.52 30.21 -42.44
C GLU A 39 -15.63 31.08 -43.00
N THR A 40 -16.25 31.94 -42.17
CA THR A 40 -17.32 32.84 -42.57
C THR A 40 -16.78 33.88 -43.54
N GLU A 41 -15.58 34.42 -43.29
CA GLU A 41 -14.89 35.37 -44.15
C GLU A 41 -14.67 34.80 -45.56
N GLU A 42 -14.07 33.61 -45.66
CA GLU A 42 -13.83 32.93 -46.95
C GLU A 42 -15.11 32.63 -47.73
N GLN A 43 -16.19 32.18 -47.03
CA GLN A 43 -17.49 31.93 -47.67
C GLN A 43 -18.17 33.19 -48.17
N ILE A 44 -18.11 34.31 -47.44
CA ILE A 44 -18.63 35.60 -47.86
C ILE A 44 -17.91 36.08 -49.13
N GLU A 45 -16.60 36.04 -49.10
CA GLU A 45 -15.73 36.45 -50.21
C GLU A 45 -16.07 35.69 -51.51
N LEU A 46 -16.12 34.33 -51.38
CA LEU A 46 -16.46 33.47 -52.51
C LEU A 46 -17.87 33.76 -53.04
N SER A 47 -18.88 33.90 -52.16
CA SER A 47 -20.26 34.15 -52.57
C SER A 47 -20.43 35.53 -53.23
N VAL A 48 -19.83 36.55 -52.67
CA VAL A 48 -19.86 37.91 -53.25
C VAL A 48 -19.18 37.96 -54.63
N SER A 49 -18.03 37.22 -54.76
CA SER A 49 -17.35 37.14 -56.05
C SER A 49 -18.20 36.42 -57.09
N LEU A 50 -18.73 35.23 -56.78
CA LEU A 50 -19.55 34.45 -57.71
C LEU A 50 -20.79 35.25 -58.21
N ILE A 51 -21.51 35.91 -57.28
CA ILE A 51 -22.69 36.69 -57.61
C ILE A 51 -22.31 37.93 -58.43
N SER A 52 -21.24 38.64 -58.05
CA SER A 52 -20.80 39.83 -58.82
C SER A 52 -20.42 39.48 -60.25
N ASP A 53 -19.65 38.38 -60.45
CA ASP A 53 -19.20 37.94 -61.78
C ASP A 53 -20.37 37.47 -62.63
N ALA A 54 -21.35 36.75 -62.08
CA ALA A 54 -22.56 36.33 -62.77
C ALA A 54 -23.39 37.55 -63.19
N LEU A 55 -23.45 38.62 -62.40
CA LEU A 55 -24.13 39.86 -62.77
C LEU A 55 -23.43 40.64 -63.87
N VAL A 56 -22.08 40.66 -63.85
CA VAL A 56 -21.26 41.25 -64.92
C VAL A 56 -21.47 40.49 -66.24
N ASP A 57 -21.45 39.14 -66.21
CA ASP A 57 -21.58 38.27 -67.38
C ASP A 57 -22.99 38.39 -68.00
N SER A 58 -24.01 38.62 -67.20
CA SER A 58 -25.39 38.82 -67.67
C SER A 58 -25.65 40.19 -68.32
N GLY A 59 -24.66 41.08 -68.29
CA GLY A 59 -24.73 42.39 -68.97
C GLY A 59 -25.75 43.33 -68.35
N VAL A 60 -25.94 43.31 -67.05
CA VAL A 60 -26.89 44.16 -66.32
C VAL A 60 -26.64 45.64 -66.59
N GLU A 61 -27.53 46.36 -67.19
CA GLU A 61 -27.44 47.80 -67.46
C GLU A 61 -28.04 48.66 -66.34
N ASP A 62 -29.18 48.20 -65.71
CA ASP A 62 -29.83 48.85 -64.58
C ASP A 62 -30.30 47.82 -63.53
N ILE A 63 -29.70 47.88 -62.36
CA ILE A 63 -30.02 46.95 -61.20
C ILE A 63 -31.48 47.20 -60.69
N ARG A 64 -32.04 48.37 -60.95
CA ARG A 64 -33.39 48.74 -60.47
C ARG A 64 -34.53 48.31 -61.41
N ASP A 65 -34.22 47.83 -62.61
CA ASP A 65 -35.27 47.36 -63.55
C ASP A 65 -35.91 46.05 -63.07
N GLY A 66 -37.23 45.93 -63.10
CA GLY A 66 -37.96 44.78 -62.58
C GLY A 66 -37.59 43.44 -63.23
N GLY A 67 -37.21 43.46 -64.56
CA GLY A 67 -36.66 42.26 -65.22
C GLY A 67 -35.32 41.87 -64.76
N THR A 68 -34.46 42.83 -64.43
CA THR A 68 -33.11 42.63 -63.86
C THR A 68 -33.21 42.13 -62.43
N VAL A 69 -34.15 42.65 -61.63
CA VAL A 69 -34.38 42.16 -60.24
C VAL A 69 -34.70 40.67 -60.19
N ALA A 70 -35.62 40.21 -61.12
CA ALA A 70 -36.03 38.81 -61.25
C ALA A 70 -34.80 37.95 -61.64
N HIS A 71 -33.97 38.41 -62.58
CA HIS A 71 -32.73 37.71 -62.95
C HIS A 71 -31.69 37.64 -61.84
N ILE A 72 -31.55 38.70 -61.07
CA ILE A 72 -30.63 38.75 -59.89
C ILE A 72 -31.08 37.72 -58.88
N VAL A 73 -32.39 37.58 -58.62
CA VAL A 73 -32.90 36.55 -57.66
C VAL A 73 -32.55 35.16 -58.16
N ASP A 74 -32.70 34.84 -59.47
CA ASP A 74 -32.36 33.56 -60.07
C ASP A 74 -30.85 33.25 -59.94
N VAL A 75 -29.99 34.25 -60.01
CA VAL A 75 -28.53 34.13 -59.83
C VAL A 75 -28.15 33.92 -58.38
N ILE A 76 -28.84 34.58 -57.45
CA ILE A 76 -28.54 34.52 -56.02
C ILE A 76 -29.04 33.21 -55.40
N GLU A 77 -30.23 32.68 -55.87
CA GLU A 77 -30.87 31.52 -55.30
C GLU A 77 -29.95 30.29 -55.10
N PRO A 78 -29.10 29.85 -56.08
CA PRO A 78 -28.20 28.73 -55.94
C PRO A 78 -27.02 28.99 -55.03
N VAL A 79 -26.67 30.25 -54.78
CA VAL A 79 -25.51 30.67 -53.99
C VAL A 79 -25.87 30.95 -52.53
N ILE A 80 -27.14 31.36 -52.31
CA ILE A 80 -27.60 31.59 -50.93
C ILE A 80 -27.70 30.27 -50.18
N ASN A 81 -26.81 30.12 -49.19
CA ASN A 81 -26.93 29.03 -48.22
C ASN A 81 -27.66 29.55 -46.97
N PHE A 82 -28.91 29.08 -46.78
CA PHE A 82 -29.76 29.50 -45.65
C PHE A 82 -29.22 29.10 -44.28
N ASP A 83 -28.28 28.13 -44.24
CA ASP A 83 -27.57 27.72 -43.03
C ASP A 83 -26.28 28.54 -42.84
N ALA A 84 -25.97 29.45 -43.77
CA ALA A 84 -24.75 30.25 -43.67
C ALA A 84 -24.91 31.36 -42.60
N HIS A 85 -23.81 31.65 -41.96
CA HIS A 85 -23.72 32.68 -40.91
C HIS A 85 -23.55 34.09 -41.49
N TYR A 86 -23.96 34.31 -42.76
CA TYR A 86 -23.85 35.59 -43.46
C TYR A 86 -25.09 35.82 -44.34
N ASN A 87 -25.31 37.06 -44.69
CA ASN A 87 -26.41 37.48 -45.58
C ASN A 87 -25.82 38.19 -46.80
N ILE A 88 -26.50 38.09 -47.94
CA ILE A 88 -26.15 38.78 -49.16
C ILE A 88 -27.13 39.97 -49.39
N LEU A 89 -26.54 41.11 -49.67
CA LEU A 89 -27.27 42.31 -50.03
C LEU A 89 -26.84 42.79 -51.43
N ILE A 90 -27.74 43.31 -52.20
CA ILE A 90 -27.41 43.98 -53.45
C ILE A 90 -27.89 45.42 -53.38
N ALA A 91 -26.93 46.33 -53.66
CA ALA A 91 -27.18 47.76 -53.63
C ALA A 91 -26.96 48.39 -55.01
N ASP A 92 -27.64 49.50 -55.27
CA ASP A 92 -27.38 50.31 -56.45
C ASP A 92 -26.04 51.08 -56.39
N ALA A 93 -25.65 51.77 -57.43
CA ALA A 93 -24.41 52.57 -57.47
C ALA A 93 -24.38 53.68 -56.40
N GLY A 94 -25.51 54.07 -55.83
CA GLY A 94 -25.62 55.04 -54.75
C GLY A 94 -25.55 54.42 -53.35
N GLY A 95 -25.47 53.09 -53.25
CA GLY A 95 -25.41 52.36 -52.00
C GLY A 95 -26.79 52.07 -51.40
N ASN A 96 -27.92 52.29 -52.12
CA ASN A 96 -29.24 51.91 -51.62
C ASN A 96 -29.47 50.42 -51.83
N VAL A 97 -29.79 49.70 -50.77
CA VAL A 97 -30.03 48.24 -50.83
C VAL A 97 -31.37 47.98 -51.52
N ILE A 98 -31.32 47.17 -52.62
CA ILE A 98 -32.45 46.82 -53.46
C ILE A 98 -32.92 45.41 -53.09
N ILE A 99 -31.98 44.48 -52.83
CA ILE A 99 -32.27 43.06 -52.51
C ILE A 99 -31.52 42.71 -51.26
N SER A 100 -32.18 41.95 -50.36
CA SER A 100 -31.59 41.46 -49.12
C SER A 100 -32.03 40.03 -48.87
N SER A 101 -31.04 39.17 -48.55
CA SER A 101 -31.30 37.83 -48.01
C SER A 101 -31.57 37.84 -46.50
N LEU A 102 -31.55 39.00 -45.88
CA LEU A 102 -31.82 39.19 -44.45
C LEU A 102 -33.33 38.88 -44.19
N GLY A 103 -33.62 37.86 -43.40
CA GLY A 103 -34.98 37.41 -43.16
C GLY A 103 -35.60 36.57 -44.31
N ALA A 104 -34.83 36.23 -45.33
CA ALA A 104 -35.26 35.31 -46.38
C ALA A 104 -35.52 33.90 -45.77
N HIS A 105 -36.61 33.29 -46.16
CA HIS A 105 -36.97 31.94 -45.79
C HIS A 105 -37.31 31.14 -47.05
N SER A 106 -36.99 29.85 -47.00
CA SER A 106 -37.32 28.97 -48.12
C SER A 106 -38.77 28.52 -48.01
N GLU A 107 -39.62 28.93 -48.97
CA GLU A 107 -40.96 28.39 -49.13
C GLU A 107 -40.91 27.27 -50.15
N THR A 108 -41.62 26.17 -49.87
CA THR A 108 -41.77 25.08 -50.83
C THR A 108 -43.21 25.16 -51.41
N THR A 109 -43.35 25.75 -52.62
CA THR A 109 -44.61 25.80 -53.34
C THR A 109 -44.49 24.87 -54.54
N ASP A 110 -45.40 23.94 -54.70
CA ASP A 110 -45.44 22.95 -55.79
C ASP A 110 -44.17 22.13 -56.03
N GLY A 111 -43.50 21.77 -54.97
CA GLY A 111 -42.26 20.94 -55.05
C GLY A 111 -41.03 21.69 -55.55
N ARG A 112 -41.08 22.98 -55.75
CA ARG A 112 -39.95 23.87 -55.99
C ARG A 112 -39.66 24.70 -54.73
N ARG A 113 -38.44 24.76 -54.36
CA ARG A 113 -37.94 25.72 -53.34
C ARG A 113 -37.81 27.07 -53.99
N THR A 114 -38.61 28.03 -53.56
CA THR A 114 -38.44 29.43 -53.92
C THR A 114 -37.91 30.23 -52.76
N VAL A 115 -37.05 31.15 -53.06
CA VAL A 115 -36.42 32.03 -52.03
C VAL A 115 -37.26 33.32 -52.02
N ALA A 116 -37.98 33.52 -50.93
CA ALA A 116 -38.66 34.83 -50.72
C ALA A 116 -37.52 35.84 -50.23
N VAL A 117 -36.99 36.57 -51.17
CA VAL A 117 -36.06 37.67 -50.88
C VAL A 117 -36.86 38.93 -50.60
N ASN A 118 -36.50 39.64 -49.52
CA ASN A 118 -37.20 40.88 -49.19
C ASN A 118 -36.74 42.02 -50.13
N THR A 119 -37.67 42.52 -50.92
CA THR A 119 -37.45 43.60 -51.92
C THR A 119 -38.12 44.91 -51.51
N GLU A 120 -38.52 45.07 -50.23
CA GLU A 120 -39.14 46.31 -49.77
C GLU A 120 -38.14 47.48 -49.71
N GLU A 121 -38.58 48.63 -50.25
CA GLU A 121 -37.84 49.90 -50.16
C GLU A 121 -37.74 50.30 -48.67
N GLY A 122 -36.54 50.23 -48.08
CA GLY A 122 -36.37 50.68 -46.70
C GLY A 122 -35.13 50.15 -45.91
N PHE A 123 -34.28 49.37 -46.55
CA PHE A 123 -33.04 48.86 -45.91
C PHE A 123 -31.98 49.91 -45.66
N GLY A 124 -32.18 51.21 -45.95
CA GLY A 124 -31.20 52.26 -45.78
C GLY A 124 -30.13 52.31 -46.88
N SER A 125 -29.26 53.24 -46.85
CA SER A 125 -28.12 53.39 -47.76
C SER A 125 -26.81 53.10 -47.04
N LEU A 126 -25.97 52.29 -47.68
CA LEU A 126 -24.61 52.04 -47.22
C LEU A 126 -23.70 53.12 -47.73
N THR A 127 -22.89 53.74 -46.85
CA THR A 127 -21.90 54.71 -47.22
C THR A 127 -20.54 54.06 -47.29
N PHE A 128 -20.03 53.80 -48.47
CA PHE A 128 -18.75 53.11 -48.69
C PHE A 128 -17.51 53.92 -48.32
N ARG A 129 -17.64 55.11 -47.73
CA ARG A 129 -16.51 55.99 -47.36
C ARG A 129 -15.67 55.43 -46.20
N GLU A 130 -16.19 54.51 -45.41
CA GLU A 130 -15.54 53.93 -44.26
C GLU A 130 -14.97 52.52 -44.54
N PHE A 131 -15.10 52.05 -45.80
CA PHE A 131 -14.62 50.76 -46.22
C PHE A 131 -13.17 50.84 -46.63
N GLU A 132 -12.37 49.84 -46.23
CA GLU A 132 -10.99 49.65 -46.64
C GLU A 132 -10.91 48.73 -47.83
N GLU A 133 -10.06 49.06 -48.83
CA GLU A 133 -9.84 48.17 -49.95
C GLU A 133 -8.94 47.01 -49.56
N HIS A 134 -9.45 45.79 -49.70
CA HIS A 134 -8.73 44.56 -49.45
C HIS A 134 -8.55 43.79 -50.76
N THR A 135 -7.32 43.42 -51.09
CA THR A 135 -7.05 42.59 -52.28
C THR A 135 -6.70 41.18 -51.81
N THR A 136 -7.43 40.18 -52.31
CA THR A 136 -7.20 38.79 -52.00
C THR A 136 -5.96 38.23 -52.67
N ASP A 137 -5.52 37.04 -52.24
CA ASP A 137 -4.41 36.33 -52.87
C ASP A 137 -4.67 35.96 -54.33
N SER A 138 -5.95 35.88 -54.72
CA SER A 138 -6.41 35.70 -56.11
C SER A 138 -6.37 36.96 -56.96
N GLY A 139 -6.04 38.12 -56.37
CA GLY A 139 -5.97 39.40 -57.05
C GLY A 139 -7.32 40.14 -57.20
N GLU A 140 -8.34 39.69 -56.52
CA GLU A 140 -9.64 40.35 -56.50
C GLU A 140 -9.69 41.44 -55.43
N SER A 141 -10.30 42.58 -55.71
CA SER A 141 -10.46 43.69 -54.76
C SER A 141 -11.83 43.77 -54.18
N PHE A 142 -11.90 43.77 -52.88
CA PHE A 142 -13.14 43.94 -52.10
C PHE A 142 -13.04 45.21 -51.25
N LEU A 143 -14.18 45.78 -50.96
CA LEU A 143 -14.35 46.82 -49.95
C LEU A 143 -14.77 46.14 -48.64
N VAL A 144 -13.90 46.20 -47.60
CA VAL A 144 -14.14 45.53 -46.32
C VAL A 144 -14.41 46.55 -45.22
N TYR A 145 -15.41 46.28 -44.39
CA TYR A 145 -15.75 47.09 -43.26
C TYR A 145 -15.97 46.26 -41.98
N HIS A 146 -15.33 46.69 -40.90
CA HIS A 146 -15.50 46.10 -39.58
C HIS A 146 -16.09 47.17 -38.63
N GLY A 147 -17.39 47.16 -38.42
CA GLY A 147 -17.99 48.15 -37.55
C GLY A 147 -19.49 47.99 -37.30
N PRO A 148 -20.13 48.91 -36.56
CA PRO A 148 -21.56 48.92 -36.38
C PRO A 148 -22.27 49.36 -37.67
N LEU A 149 -23.12 48.50 -38.20
CA LEU A 149 -23.93 48.81 -39.37
C LEU A 149 -25.36 49.16 -38.94
N GLY A 150 -25.82 50.34 -39.35
CA GLY A 150 -27.18 50.80 -38.99
C GLY A 150 -28.33 49.93 -39.54
N ILE A 151 -28.04 49.01 -40.46
CA ILE A 151 -29.00 48.14 -41.16
C ILE A 151 -29.27 46.87 -40.36
N ALA A 152 -28.40 46.44 -39.49
CA ALA A 152 -28.48 45.12 -38.82
C ALA A 152 -28.63 45.23 -37.31
N GLY A 153 -29.53 46.04 -36.78
CA GLY A 153 -29.83 46.04 -35.35
C GLY A 153 -28.74 46.61 -34.44
N GLY A 154 -27.74 47.29 -34.96
CA GLY A 154 -26.71 48.01 -34.17
C GLY A 154 -25.56 47.16 -33.66
N GLY A 155 -25.42 45.89 -34.04
CA GLY A 155 -24.29 45.03 -33.76
C GLY A 155 -23.05 45.35 -34.64
N ARG A 156 -21.88 44.84 -34.23
CA ARG A 156 -20.72 44.83 -35.10
C ARG A 156 -20.94 43.88 -36.27
N ALA A 157 -20.65 44.30 -37.49
CA ALA A 157 -20.76 43.49 -38.68
C ALA A 157 -19.44 43.41 -39.42
N LEU A 158 -19.17 42.29 -40.05
CA LEU A 158 -18.13 42.10 -41.04
C LEU A 158 -18.83 42.18 -42.40
N VAL A 159 -18.38 43.10 -43.25
CA VAL A 159 -18.95 43.37 -44.55
C VAL A 159 -17.91 43.27 -45.64
N TYR A 160 -18.19 42.49 -46.66
CA TYR A 160 -17.44 42.43 -47.91
C TYR A 160 -18.32 42.94 -49.03
N ALA A 161 -17.82 43.90 -49.81
CA ALA A 161 -18.55 44.44 -50.95
C ALA A 161 -17.68 44.41 -52.21
N LYS A 162 -18.26 43.89 -53.32
CA LYS A 162 -17.62 43.92 -54.64
C LYS A 162 -18.49 44.72 -55.58
N SER A 163 -17.87 45.64 -56.35
CA SER A 163 -18.56 46.50 -57.31
C SER A 163 -18.88 45.74 -58.60
N VAL A 164 -20.10 45.82 -59.05
CA VAL A 164 -20.53 45.32 -60.36
C VAL A 164 -20.25 46.39 -61.39
N VAL A 165 -19.26 46.19 -62.25
CA VAL A 165 -18.85 47.16 -63.25
C VAL A 165 -19.17 46.61 -64.66
N THR A 166 -20.04 47.29 -65.41
CA THR A 166 -20.41 46.92 -66.79
C THR A 166 -20.18 48.12 -67.68
N GLY A 167 -19.43 47.97 -68.79
CA GLY A 167 -19.12 49.06 -69.71
C GLY A 167 -18.30 50.20 -69.10
N GLY A 168 -17.51 49.93 -68.06
CA GLY A 168 -16.69 50.92 -67.37
C GLY A 168 -17.44 51.79 -66.36
N MET A 169 -18.70 51.50 -66.09
CA MET A 169 -19.53 52.21 -65.10
C MET A 169 -19.92 51.23 -63.96
N THR A 170 -19.84 51.68 -62.72
CA THR A 170 -20.34 50.95 -61.57
C THR A 170 -21.88 50.95 -61.61
N ARG A 171 -22.50 49.80 -61.75
CA ARG A 171 -23.94 49.59 -61.78
C ARG A 171 -24.56 49.35 -60.42
N GLY A 172 -23.77 48.76 -59.50
CA GLY A 172 -24.16 48.48 -58.14
C GLY A 172 -23.07 47.76 -57.37
N HIS A 173 -23.45 47.21 -56.20
CA HIS A 173 -22.57 46.48 -55.33
C HIS A 173 -23.21 45.23 -54.82
N VAL A 174 -22.48 44.11 -54.84
CA VAL A 174 -22.85 42.88 -54.12
C VAL A 174 -22.14 42.92 -52.76
N ILE A 175 -22.90 42.69 -51.72
CA ILE A 175 -22.43 42.88 -50.34
C ILE A 175 -22.75 41.62 -49.55
N GLY A 176 -21.71 41.01 -48.97
CA GLY A 176 -21.83 39.94 -47.99
C GLY A 176 -21.74 40.54 -46.58
N LEU A 177 -22.65 40.19 -45.73
CA LEU A 177 -22.78 40.68 -44.35
C LEU A 177 -22.84 39.55 -43.36
N SER A 178 -21.85 39.43 -42.46
CA SER A 178 -21.93 38.63 -41.25
C SER A 178 -22.18 39.50 -40.03
N THR A 179 -23.11 39.11 -39.20
CA THR A 179 -23.36 39.76 -37.91
C THR A 179 -22.80 38.97 -36.76
N THR A 180 -22.28 39.64 -35.76
CA THR A 180 -21.67 39.03 -34.56
C THR A 180 -22.65 38.08 -33.84
N ASP A 181 -23.96 38.28 -33.95
CA ASP A 181 -24.99 37.46 -33.29
C ASP A 181 -25.00 35.99 -33.78
N SER A 182 -24.66 35.76 -35.08
CA SER A 182 -24.64 34.40 -35.63
C SER A 182 -23.39 33.62 -35.19
N GLU A 183 -22.24 34.31 -35.09
CA GLU A 183 -21.00 33.71 -34.55
C GLU A 183 -21.13 33.41 -33.06
N ASP A 184 -21.75 34.27 -32.28
CA ASP A 184 -21.92 34.12 -30.84
C ASP A 184 -22.74 32.89 -30.46
N ARG A 185 -23.68 32.46 -31.30
CA ARG A 185 -24.51 31.28 -31.06
C ARG A 185 -23.70 29.97 -31.03
N LEU A 186 -22.78 29.77 -31.98
CA LEU A 186 -21.91 28.60 -32.02
C LEU A 186 -20.94 28.61 -30.85
N VAL A 187 -20.36 29.77 -30.55
CA VAL A 187 -19.48 29.97 -29.40
C VAL A 187 -20.25 29.66 -28.10
N GLU A 188 -21.49 30.08 -27.97
CA GLU A 188 -22.34 29.82 -26.81
C GLU A 188 -22.68 28.32 -26.65
N ILE A 189 -23.07 27.63 -27.71
CA ILE A 189 -23.31 26.18 -27.67
C ILE A 189 -22.07 25.43 -27.22
N THR A 190 -20.92 25.78 -27.78
CA THR A 190 -19.65 25.14 -27.45
C THR A 190 -19.22 25.45 -26.01
N ARG A 191 -19.31 26.69 -25.57
CA ARG A 191 -19.06 27.10 -24.19
C ARG A 191 -19.94 26.30 -23.23
N ASN A 192 -21.23 26.17 -23.51
CA ASN A 192 -22.15 25.41 -22.68
C ASN A 192 -21.80 23.91 -22.65
N ALA A 193 -21.39 23.32 -23.79
CA ALA A 193 -20.93 21.96 -23.88
C ALA A 193 -19.66 21.71 -23.03
N VAL A 194 -18.69 22.63 -23.10
CA VAL A 194 -17.44 22.56 -22.31
C VAL A 194 -17.73 22.70 -20.80
N ILE A 195 -18.60 23.66 -20.42
CA ILE A 195 -18.97 23.85 -19.02
C ILE A 195 -19.68 22.58 -18.49
N ASN A 196 -20.63 22.04 -19.24
CA ASN A 196 -21.36 20.83 -18.83
C ASN A 196 -20.41 19.63 -18.69
N SER A 197 -19.50 19.41 -19.64
CA SER A 197 -18.48 18.37 -19.57
C SER A 197 -17.57 18.54 -18.35
N SER A 198 -17.17 19.78 -18.03
CA SER A 198 -16.36 20.10 -16.86
C SER A 198 -17.01 19.72 -15.53
N VAL A 199 -18.32 19.93 -15.43
CA VAL A 199 -19.11 19.53 -14.23
C VAL A 199 -19.07 18.02 -14.01
N TRP A 200 -19.24 17.22 -15.08
CA TRP A 200 -19.17 15.77 -14.97
C TRP A 200 -17.79 15.25 -14.58
N VAL A 201 -16.74 15.82 -15.13
CA VAL A 201 -15.36 15.45 -14.76
C VAL A 201 -15.05 15.85 -13.32
N MET A 202 -15.53 17.02 -12.90
CA MET A 202 -15.36 17.47 -11.50
C MET A 202 -16.10 16.58 -10.52
N LEU A 203 -17.31 16.14 -10.86
CA LEU A 203 -18.05 15.16 -10.07
C LEU A 203 -17.31 13.84 -9.97
N ALA A 204 -16.80 13.31 -11.09
CA ALA A 204 -15.99 12.09 -11.10
C ALA A 204 -14.73 12.23 -10.25
N ALA A 205 -14.03 13.38 -10.30
CA ALA A 205 -12.85 13.65 -9.48
C ALA A 205 -13.18 13.68 -7.97
N VAL A 206 -14.31 14.24 -7.57
CA VAL A 206 -14.77 14.24 -6.17
C VAL A 206 -15.06 12.81 -5.69
N ILE A 207 -15.75 12.02 -6.52
CA ILE A 207 -16.06 10.62 -6.22
C ILE A 207 -14.75 9.79 -6.08
N ALA A 208 -13.83 9.92 -7.04
CA ALA A 208 -12.54 9.25 -6.99
C ALA A 208 -11.74 9.64 -5.73
N THR A 209 -11.74 10.92 -5.38
CA THR A 209 -11.13 11.44 -4.17
C THR A 209 -11.70 10.81 -2.91
N TYR A 210 -13.02 10.66 -2.83
CA TYR A 210 -13.68 10.00 -1.71
C TYR A 210 -13.23 8.54 -1.58
N PHE A 211 -13.24 7.78 -2.68
CA PHE A 211 -12.79 6.37 -2.67
C PHE A 211 -11.31 6.21 -2.27
N ILE A 212 -10.42 7.06 -2.82
CA ILE A 212 -9.01 7.05 -2.45
C ILE A 212 -8.82 7.35 -0.96
N THR A 213 -9.57 8.32 -0.44
CA THR A 213 -9.49 8.70 0.97
C THR A 213 -9.91 7.56 1.88
N GLU A 214 -11.02 6.90 1.58
CA GLU A 214 -11.57 5.82 2.42
C GLU A 214 -10.77 4.52 2.30
N ARG A 215 -10.35 4.16 1.08
CA ARG A 215 -9.67 2.89 0.82
C ARG A 215 -8.17 2.90 1.11
N ILE A 216 -7.51 4.03 0.94
CA ILE A 216 -6.05 4.11 1.06
C ILE A 216 -5.63 4.94 2.27
N ILE A 217 -6.16 6.16 2.40
CA ILE A 217 -5.65 7.12 3.40
C ILE A 217 -6.06 6.76 4.81
N HIS A 218 -7.31 6.38 4.99
CA HIS A 218 -7.85 6.06 6.30
C HIS A 218 -7.13 4.85 6.94
N PRO A 219 -6.92 3.70 6.25
CA PRO A 219 -6.14 2.60 6.77
C PRO A 219 -4.70 2.97 7.10
N LEU A 220 -3.99 3.68 6.20
CA LEU A 220 -2.61 4.12 6.45
C LEU A 220 -2.49 5.02 7.68
N ARG A 221 -3.47 5.89 7.92
CA ARG A 221 -3.52 6.74 9.12
C ARG A 221 -3.74 5.91 10.38
N THR A 222 -4.60 4.89 10.31
CA THR A 222 -4.85 3.97 11.42
C THR A 222 -3.58 3.18 11.77
N MET A 223 -2.86 2.67 10.75
CA MET A 223 -1.56 2.01 10.93
C MET A 223 -0.52 2.94 11.55
N THR A 224 -0.44 4.18 11.10
CA THR A 224 0.43 5.20 11.70
C THR A 224 0.09 5.45 13.16
N GLY A 225 -1.21 5.46 13.49
CA GLY A 225 -1.69 5.59 14.87
C GLY A 225 -1.29 4.40 15.73
N ALA A 226 -1.43 3.18 15.22
CA ALA A 226 -1.04 1.94 15.88
C ALA A 226 0.48 1.89 16.08
N ALA A 227 1.27 2.25 15.06
CA ALA A 227 2.73 2.30 15.16
C ALA A 227 3.22 3.29 16.24
N LYS A 228 2.52 4.42 16.42
CA LYS A 228 2.82 5.36 17.52
C LYS A 228 2.51 4.80 18.90
N LYS A 229 1.48 3.94 19.03
CA LYS A 229 1.19 3.23 20.27
C LYS A 229 2.27 2.19 20.56
N PHE A 230 2.75 1.49 19.53
CA PHE A 230 3.88 0.54 19.64
C PHE A 230 5.15 1.21 20.17
N GLY A 231 5.49 2.39 19.66
CA GLY A 231 6.62 3.18 20.16
C GLY A 231 6.50 3.61 21.64
N LYS A 232 5.30 3.46 22.22
CA LYS A 232 5.04 3.68 23.66
C LYS A 232 4.91 2.38 24.46
N GLY A 233 5.14 1.21 23.82
CA GLY A 233 5.06 -0.10 24.47
C GLY A 233 3.66 -0.74 24.48
N ASP A 234 2.67 -0.17 23.80
CA ASP A 234 1.34 -0.78 23.66
C ASP A 234 1.31 -1.66 22.42
N PHE A 235 1.68 -2.93 22.59
CA PHE A 235 1.70 -3.94 21.51
C PHE A 235 0.35 -4.64 21.29
N SER A 236 -0.68 -4.28 22.06
CA SER A 236 -2.04 -4.83 21.89
C SER A 236 -2.80 -4.16 20.73
N ALA A 237 -2.33 -3.01 20.26
CA ALA A 237 -2.97 -2.28 19.17
C ALA A 237 -3.00 -3.12 17.88
N ARG A 238 -4.17 -3.19 17.25
CA ARG A 238 -4.38 -3.89 15.96
C ARG A 238 -5.01 -2.93 14.96
N VAL A 239 -4.78 -3.21 13.69
CA VAL A 239 -5.38 -2.50 12.57
C VAL A 239 -6.46 -3.37 11.95
N THR A 240 -7.64 -2.79 11.72
CA THR A 240 -8.71 -3.47 11.00
C THR A 240 -8.36 -3.50 9.52
N VAL A 241 -8.32 -4.69 8.94
CA VAL A 241 -7.95 -4.90 7.53
C VAL A 241 -9.21 -5.15 6.73
N TYR A 242 -9.36 -4.42 5.61
CA TYR A 242 -10.47 -4.58 4.68
C TYR A 242 -9.93 -4.78 3.27
N GLY A 243 -10.47 -5.76 2.54
CA GLY A 243 -10.08 -6.02 1.15
C GLY A 243 -8.95 -7.03 1.00
N HIS A 244 -8.37 -7.08 -0.22
CA HIS A 244 -7.30 -8.01 -0.62
C HIS A 244 -6.22 -7.30 -1.45
N ASP A 245 -6.11 -5.98 -1.32
CA ASP A 245 -5.12 -5.15 -2.00
C ASP A 245 -3.81 -5.03 -1.18
N GLU A 246 -2.84 -4.30 -1.69
CA GLU A 246 -1.53 -4.10 -1.08
C GLU A 246 -1.65 -3.40 0.30
N VAL A 247 -2.71 -2.60 0.50
CA VAL A 247 -2.98 -1.95 1.79
C VAL A 247 -3.47 -2.97 2.81
N ALA A 248 -4.28 -3.94 2.38
CA ALA A 248 -4.72 -5.05 3.21
C ALA A 248 -3.54 -5.97 3.56
N GLU A 249 -2.65 -6.27 2.62
CA GLU A 249 -1.43 -7.04 2.84
C GLU A 249 -0.53 -6.37 3.88
N LEU A 250 -0.31 -5.05 3.75
CA LEU A 250 0.45 -4.27 4.73
C LEU A 250 -0.20 -4.30 6.12
N GLY A 251 -1.55 -4.22 6.18
CA GLY A 251 -2.29 -4.32 7.43
C GLY A 251 -2.11 -5.67 8.12
N ASN A 252 -2.15 -6.76 7.34
CA ASN A 252 -1.91 -8.12 7.84
C ASN A 252 -0.46 -8.29 8.34
N ALA A 253 0.51 -7.83 7.56
CA ALA A 253 1.92 -7.85 7.96
C ALA A 253 2.16 -7.08 9.27
N PHE A 254 1.51 -5.91 9.41
CA PHE A 254 1.55 -5.13 10.64
C PHE A 254 0.96 -5.89 11.83
N ASN A 255 -0.21 -6.53 11.66
CA ASN A 255 -0.85 -7.31 12.73
C ASN A 255 -0.02 -8.53 13.14
N ASN A 256 0.61 -9.24 12.19
CA ASN A 256 1.51 -10.37 12.46
C ASN A 256 2.74 -9.93 13.25
N MET A 257 3.34 -8.79 12.87
CA MET A 257 4.44 -8.18 13.65
C MET A 257 3.98 -7.81 15.06
N ALA A 258 2.77 -7.25 15.18
CA ALA A 258 2.17 -6.89 16.45
C ALA A 258 2.00 -8.09 17.38
N GLU A 259 1.50 -9.19 16.85
CA GLU A 259 1.31 -10.45 17.59
C GLU A 259 2.64 -11.01 18.08
N SER A 260 3.66 -11.00 17.22
CA SER A 260 5.01 -11.46 17.57
C SER A 260 5.64 -10.62 18.69
N LEU A 261 5.49 -9.29 18.62
CA LEU A 261 6.01 -8.38 19.66
C LEU A 261 5.25 -8.51 20.98
N GLU A 262 3.93 -8.65 20.93
CA GLU A 262 3.10 -8.88 22.14
C GLU A 262 3.47 -10.20 22.83
N ALA A 263 3.66 -11.27 22.03
CA ALA A 263 4.10 -12.56 22.56
C ALA A 263 5.46 -12.47 23.22
N LEU A 264 6.42 -11.77 22.58
CA LEU A 264 7.77 -11.56 23.11
C LEU A 264 7.74 -10.75 24.41
N GLU A 265 6.92 -9.71 24.51
CA GLU A 265 6.76 -8.92 25.73
C GLU A 265 6.12 -9.74 26.86
N LYS A 266 5.06 -10.49 26.58
CA LYS A 266 4.42 -11.38 27.56
C LYS A 266 5.44 -12.40 28.09
N MET A 267 6.24 -13.01 27.20
CA MET A 267 7.28 -13.94 27.57
C MET A 267 8.34 -13.27 28.46
N ARG A 268 8.80 -12.07 28.13
CA ARG A 268 9.77 -11.31 28.95
C ARG A 268 9.20 -10.95 30.32
N ASN A 269 7.94 -10.51 30.37
CA ASN A 269 7.31 -10.11 31.64
C ASN A 269 7.08 -11.34 32.54
N SER A 270 6.64 -12.47 31.96
CA SER A 270 6.51 -13.75 32.68
C SER A 270 7.88 -14.24 33.21
N PHE A 271 8.94 -14.11 32.42
CA PHE A 271 10.32 -14.42 32.81
C PHE A 271 10.75 -13.62 34.05
N LEU A 272 10.57 -12.30 34.02
CA LEU A 272 10.95 -11.43 35.16
C LEU A 272 10.10 -11.73 36.40
N ALA A 273 8.81 -12.03 36.24
CA ALA A 273 7.94 -12.37 37.35
C ALA A 273 8.35 -13.70 38.01
N ASN A 274 8.65 -14.73 37.19
CA ASN A 274 9.07 -16.04 37.68
C ASN A 274 10.43 -15.98 38.41
N ILE A 275 11.42 -15.28 37.83
CA ILE A 275 12.71 -15.04 38.51
C ILE A 275 12.50 -14.37 39.85
N SER A 276 11.72 -13.28 39.89
CA SER A 276 11.45 -12.53 41.10
C SER A 276 10.83 -13.40 42.19
N HIS A 277 9.90 -14.27 41.82
CA HIS A 277 9.26 -15.21 42.72
C HIS A 277 10.26 -16.24 43.25
N ASP A 278 11.04 -16.87 42.35
CA ASP A 278 11.97 -17.96 42.71
C ASP A 278 13.23 -17.47 43.48
N LEU A 279 13.60 -16.18 43.36
CA LEU A 279 14.59 -15.53 44.20
C LEU A 279 14.02 -15.13 45.57
N ARG A 280 12.75 -14.65 45.64
CA ARG A 280 12.17 -14.17 46.89
C ARG A 280 11.97 -15.27 47.91
N THR A 281 11.56 -16.46 47.48
CA THR A 281 11.26 -17.59 48.38
C THR A 281 12.48 -17.99 49.23
N PRO A 282 13.65 -18.36 48.65
CA PRO A 282 14.83 -18.71 49.44
C PRO A 282 15.35 -17.54 50.30
N MET A 283 15.31 -16.30 49.78
CA MET A 283 15.69 -15.12 50.54
C MET A 283 14.85 -14.93 51.80
N THR A 284 13.53 -15.10 51.69
CA THR A 284 12.60 -15.01 52.84
C THR A 284 12.88 -16.11 53.85
N THR A 285 13.16 -17.35 53.40
CA THR A 285 13.52 -18.46 54.24
C THR A 285 14.82 -18.23 54.99
N ILE A 286 15.89 -17.77 54.30
CA ILE A 286 17.17 -17.43 54.88
C ILE A 286 17.02 -16.33 55.93
N ALA A 287 16.32 -15.21 55.59
CA ALA A 287 16.10 -14.10 56.49
C ALA A 287 15.33 -14.56 57.75
N GLY A 288 14.23 -15.33 57.57
CA GLY A 288 13.40 -15.82 58.67
C GLY A 288 14.17 -16.72 59.63
N PHE A 289 15.05 -17.59 59.14
CA PHE A 289 15.85 -18.43 60.01
C PHE A 289 16.97 -17.64 60.68
N ILE A 290 17.63 -16.70 60.04
CA ILE A 290 18.57 -15.80 60.65
C ILE A 290 17.92 -14.99 61.76
N ASP A 291 16.77 -14.37 61.50
CA ASP A 291 16.01 -13.61 62.50
C ASP A 291 15.56 -14.50 63.66
N GLY A 292 15.15 -15.72 63.40
CA GLY A 292 14.76 -16.70 64.41
C GLY A 292 15.92 -17.12 65.32
N ILE A 293 17.14 -17.27 64.79
CA ILE A 293 18.36 -17.55 65.51
C ILE A 293 18.77 -16.34 66.31
N THR A 294 18.82 -15.17 65.72
CA THR A 294 19.31 -13.91 66.34
C THR A 294 18.39 -13.38 67.43
N SER A 295 17.08 -13.61 67.32
CA SER A 295 16.10 -13.23 68.31
C SER A 295 15.95 -14.25 69.48
N GLY A 296 16.65 -15.38 69.41
CA GLY A 296 16.53 -16.46 70.38
C GLY A 296 15.21 -17.28 70.26
N ALA A 297 14.43 -17.05 69.20
CA ALA A 297 13.20 -17.83 68.96
C ALA A 297 13.52 -19.29 68.58
N ILE A 298 14.68 -19.54 68.00
CA ILE A 298 15.19 -20.89 67.68
C ILE A 298 16.17 -21.28 68.78
N PRO A 299 15.93 -22.42 69.50
CA PRO A 299 16.82 -22.92 70.53
C PRO A 299 18.21 -23.28 70.00
N GLU A 300 19.27 -23.06 70.82
CA GLU A 300 20.66 -23.29 70.39
C GLU A 300 20.92 -24.71 69.88
N GLU A 301 20.26 -25.70 70.45
CA GLU A 301 20.33 -27.12 70.02
C GLU A 301 19.92 -27.36 68.57
N LYS A 302 19.14 -26.45 67.98
CA LYS A 302 18.69 -26.52 66.61
C LYS A 302 19.41 -25.59 65.64
N HIS A 303 20.36 -24.77 66.14
CA HIS A 303 21.10 -23.79 65.31
C HIS A 303 21.84 -24.49 64.16
N GLU A 304 22.52 -25.62 64.41
CA GLU A 304 23.28 -26.35 63.38
C GLU A 304 22.36 -26.84 62.26
N TYR A 305 21.16 -27.34 62.59
CA TYR A 305 20.18 -27.76 61.61
C TYR A 305 19.74 -26.57 60.72
N TYR A 306 19.35 -25.43 61.32
CA TYR A 306 18.84 -24.30 60.56
C TYR A 306 19.95 -23.58 59.80
N LEU A 307 21.19 -23.57 60.29
CA LEU A 307 22.37 -23.10 59.54
C LEU A 307 22.65 -24.00 58.34
N GLY A 308 22.45 -25.30 58.46
CA GLY A 308 22.47 -26.25 57.33
C GLY A 308 21.41 -25.95 56.27
N VAL A 309 20.18 -25.61 56.69
CA VAL A 309 19.13 -25.19 55.75
C VAL A 309 19.45 -23.87 55.06
N ILE A 310 19.94 -22.90 55.82
CA ILE A 310 20.42 -21.60 55.24
C ILE A 310 21.48 -21.84 54.20
N SER A 311 22.51 -22.65 54.52
CA SER A 311 23.58 -23.01 53.58
C SER A 311 23.04 -23.64 52.28
N ALA A 312 22.11 -24.59 52.42
CA ALA A 312 21.49 -25.24 51.29
C ALA A 312 20.71 -24.26 50.38
N GLU A 313 19.97 -23.29 50.98
CA GLU A 313 19.26 -22.27 50.23
C GLU A 313 20.20 -21.25 49.56
N VAL A 314 21.33 -20.88 50.19
CA VAL A 314 22.38 -20.04 49.57
C VAL A 314 23.00 -20.74 48.36
N HIS A 315 23.34 -22.02 48.49
CA HIS A 315 23.84 -22.80 47.32
C HIS A 315 22.82 -22.94 46.21
N ARG A 316 21.54 -23.09 46.54
CA ARG A 316 20.45 -23.11 45.58
C ARG A 316 20.32 -21.78 44.85
N LEU A 317 20.35 -20.66 45.58
CA LEU A 317 20.27 -19.31 45.02
C LEU A 317 21.45 -19.04 44.05
N SER A 318 22.67 -19.46 44.45
CA SER A 318 23.87 -19.34 43.61
C SER A 318 23.71 -20.10 42.27
N ARG A 319 23.17 -21.33 42.32
CA ARG A 319 22.92 -22.12 41.11
C ARG A 319 21.85 -21.44 40.21
N LEU A 320 20.76 -20.93 40.78
CA LEU A 320 19.73 -20.23 40.04
C LEU A 320 20.29 -18.98 39.29
N VAL A 321 21.12 -18.17 40.00
CA VAL A 321 21.75 -17.01 39.40
C VAL A 321 22.69 -17.43 38.26
N SER A 322 23.50 -18.49 38.46
CA SER A 322 24.38 -18.99 37.40
C SER A 322 23.57 -19.48 36.16
N GLN A 323 22.47 -20.16 36.35
CA GLN A 323 21.62 -20.61 35.25
C GLN A 323 20.98 -19.44 34.51
N ILE A 324 20.55 -18.38 35.21
CA ILE A 324 20.00 -17.16 34.57
C ILE A 324 21.09 -16.49 33.73
N LEU A 325 22.33 -16.40 34.23
CA LEU A 325 23.44 -15.84 33.48
C LEU A 325 23.79 -16.70 32.25
N ASP A 326 23.75 -18.03 32.39
CA ASP A 326 23.99 -18.95 31.26
C ASP A 326 22.93 -18.77 30.19
N VAL A 327 21.63 -18.69 30.56
CA VAL A 327 20.55 -18.40 29.64
C VAL A 327 20.77 -17.07 28.92
N SER A 328 21.09 -16.00 29.66
CA SER A 328 21.36 -14.67 29.09
C SER A 328 22.49 -14.68 28.06
N ARG A 329 23.60 -15.37 28.38
CA ARG A 329 24.78 -15.49 27.47
C ARG A 329 24.47 -16.33 26.22
N LEU A 330 23.67 -17.38 26.40
CA LEU A 330 23.22 -18.21 25.27
C LEU A 330 22.33 -17.42 24.30
N GLU A 331 21.40 -16.63 24.84
CA GLU A 331 20.47 -15.83 24.03
C GLU A 331 21.10 -14.63 23.34
N SER A 332 22.07 -13.97 24.02
CA SER A 332 22.82 -12.87 23.39
C SER A 332 23.77 -13.35 22.29
N GLY A 333 23.97 -14.67 22.14
CA GLY A 333 24.97 -15.23 21.21
C GLY A 333 26.41 -14.99 21.66
N GLU A 334 26.62 -14.53 22.91
CA GLU A 334 27.98 -14.29 23.46
C GLU A 334 28.71 -15.58 23.75
N ARG A 335 27.99 -16.70 23.99
CA ARG A 335 28.61 -18.00 24.22
C ARG A 335 29.13 -18.57 22.90
N LYS A 336 30.45 -18.60 22.76
CA LYS A 336 31.14 -19.28 21.65
C LYS A 336 31.28 -20.76 21.97
N PHE A 337 30.76 -21.61 21.12
CA PHE A 337 30.90 -23.06 21.23
C PHE A 337 32.20 -23.52 20.58
N ASN A 338 32.91 -24.42 21.27
CA ASN A 338 34.15 -25.03 20.79
C ASN A 338 33.87 -26.46 20.32
N PHE A 339 33.63 -26.63 19.04
CA PHE A 339 33.34 -27.94 18.45
C PHE A 339 34.58 -28.80 18.41
N THR A 340 34.51 -29.95 19.06
CA THR A 340 35.60 -30.95 19.11
C THR A 340 35.00 -32.34 18.96
N ASP A 341 35.81 -33.28 18.46
CA ASP A 341 35.45 -34.69 18.46
C ASP A 341 35.72 -35.31 19.84
N PHE A 342 34.71 -35.94 20.45
CA PHE A 342 34.82 -36.60 21.73
C PHE A 342 33.92 -37.85 21.79
N ASP A 343 34.30 -38.78 22.68
CA ASP A 343 33.51 -39.99 22.93
C ASP A 343 32.30 -39.67 23.84
N ILE A 344 31.08 -39.64 23.23
CA ILE A 344 29.81 -39.41 23.93
C ILE A 344 29.41 -40.62 24.80
N ALA A 345 29.79 -41.84 24.42
CA ALA A 345 29.51 -43.03 25.22
C ALA A 345 30.29 -43.01 26.53
N GLU A 346 31.55 -42.64 26.51
CA GLU A 346 32.35 -42.45 27.72
C GLU A 346 31.84 -41.32 28.60
N MET A 347 31.40 -40.20 27.99
CA MET A 347 30.75 -39.10 28.73
C MET A 347 29.49 -39.58 29.46
N ALA A 348 28.67 -40.36 28.80
CA ALA A 348 27.43 -40.91 29.38
C ALA A 348 27.76 -41.88 30.55
N ARG A 349 28.81 -42.71 30.42
CA ARG A 349 29.27 -43.58 31.53
C ARG A 349 29.71 -42.78 32.75
N ILE A 350 30.51 -41.71 32.54
CA ILE A 350 30.96 -40.82 33.62
C ILE A 350 29.76 -40.18 34.34
N ILE A 351 28.78 -39.70 33.56
CA ILE A 351 27.54 -39.12 34.13
C ILE A 351 26.76 -40.18 34.93
N LEU A 352 26.63 -41.37 34.41
CA LEU A 352 25.96 -42.47 35.12
C LEU A 352 26.60 -42.78 36.47
N ILE A 353 27.93 -42.88 36.51
CA ILE A 353 28.71 -43.08 37.75
C ILE A 353 28.44 -41.97 38.75
N SER A 354 28.36 -40.71 38.29
CA SER A 354 28.05 -39.58 39.18
C SER A 354 26.67 -39.65 39.87
N PHE A 355 25.77 -40.46 39.37
CA PHE A 355 24.45 -40.68 39.94
C PHE A 355 24.30 -41.99 40.72
N GLU A 356 25.37 -42.75 40.98
CA GLU A 356 25.38 -44.07 41.65
C GLU A 356 24.56 -44.05 42.95
N GLN A 357 24.78 -43.11 43.86
CA GLN A 357 24.04 -42.99 45.12
C GLN A 357 22.52 -42.78 44.91
N LYS A 358 22.15 -42.02 43.89
CA LYS A 358 20.72 -41.81 43.56
C LYS A 358 20.08 -43.05 42.97
N ILE A 359 20.81 -43.76 42.13
CA ILE A 359 20.39 -45.02 41.50
C ILE A 359 20.14 -46.03 42.59
N GLU A 360 21.07 -46.22 43.51
CA GLU A 360 20.96 -47.15 44.66
C GLU A 360 19.79 -46.75 45.58
N SER A 361 19.70 -45.47 45.96
CA SER A 361 18.63 -44.99 46.85
C SER A 361 17.22 -45.23 46.30
N LYS A 362 17.05 -45.14 44.99
CA LYS A 362 15.78 -45.39 44.30
C LYS A 362 15.67 -46.84 43.76
N ARG A 363 16.70 -47.67 43.91
CA ARG A 363 16.77 -49.03 43.39
C ARG A 363 16.43 -49.13 41.89
N LEU A 364 16.96 -48.22 41.09
CA LEU A 364 16.67 -48.17 39.67
C LEU A 364 17.37 -49.30 38.92
N GLU A 365 16.66 -49.90 37.96
CA GLU A 365 17.23 -50.84 37.01
C GLU A 365 17.86 -50.03 35.84
N VAL A 366 19.20 -50.04 35.77
CA VAL A 366 19.95 -49.23 34.82
C VAL A 366 20.41 -50.05 33.65
N GLU A 367 20.05 -49.57 32.40
CA GLU A 367 20.54 -50.16 31.16
C GLU A 367 21.34 -49.09 30.38
N PHE A 368 22.49 -49.50 29.79
CA PHE A 368 23.29 -48.67 28.93
C PHE A 368 23.46 -49.36 27.58
N ASN A 369 22.85 -48.81 26.53
CA ASN A 369 22.77 -49.40 25.21
C ASN A 369 23.46 -48.54 24.18
N THR A 370 24.55 -49.05 23.56
CA THR A 370 25.29 -48.37 22.50
C THR A 370 25.51 -49.31 21.31
N ASP A 371 25.57 -48.76 20.10
CA ASP A 371 25.89 -49.58 18.92
C ASP A 371 27.34 -50.05 18.90
N GLU A 372 28.27 -49.25 19.47
CA GLU A 372 29.69 -49.54 19.59
C GLU A 372 30.21 -49.09 20.98
N ASP A 373 31.35 -49.62 21.43
CA ASP A 373 31.94 -49.28 22.72
C ASP A 373 32.39 -47.80 22.82
N GLU A 374 32.87 -47.24 21.73
CA GLU A 374 33.25 -45.85 21.58
C GLU A 374 32.36 -45.20 20.51
N MET A 375 31.69 -44.10 20.85
CA MET A 375 30.79 -43.36 19.95
C MET A 375 31.22 -41.89 19.91
N TYR A 376 31.78 -41.44 18.80
CA TYR A 376 32.34 -40.10 18.68
C TYR A 376 31.30 -39.10 18.14
N ALA A 377 31.15 -37.98 18.84
CA ALA A 377 30.32 -36.84 18.46
C ALA A 377 31.19 -35.60 18.18
N ASN A 378 30.78 -34.78 17.20
CA ASN A 378 31.39 -33.48 16.91
C ASN A 378 30.49 -32.35 17.45
N ALA A 379 30.84 -31.82 18.61
CA ALA A 379 30.10 -30.80 19.35
C ALA A 379 30.96 -30.09 20.38
N ASP A 380 30.39 -29.12 21.09
CA ASP A 380 31.03 -28.56 22.28
C ASP A 380 30.85 -29.55 23.46
N LYS A 381 31.97 -30.14 23.88
CA LYS A 381 32.00 -31.21 24.90
C LYS A 381 31.36 -30.77 26.23
N ASP A 382 31.62 -29.56 26.70
CA ASP A 382 31.12 -29.08 27.99
C ASP A 382 29.63 -28.74 27.92
N ALA A 383 29.19 -28.19 26.80
CA ALA A 383 27.80 -27.90 26.55
C ALA A 383 26.94 -29.21 26.44
N ILE A 384 27.46 -30.23 25.75
CA ILE A 384 26.77 -31.52 25.63
C ILE A 384 26.77 -32.27 26.94
N TYR A 385 27.86 -32.17 27.74
CA TYR A 385 27.85 -32.67 29.11
C TYR A 385 26.71 -32.05 29.92
N GLN A 386 26.52 -30.74 29.85
CA GLN A 386 25.45 -30.02 30.53
C GLN A 386 24.05 -30.53 30.08
N VAL A 387 23.85 -30.75 28.77
CA VAL A 387 22.59 -31.31 28.23
C VAL A 387 22.31 -32.69 28.80
N LEU A 388 23.28 -33.61 28.66
CA LEU A 388 23.10 -35.01 29.05
C LEU A 388 22.93 -35.12 30.57
N TYR A 389 23.71 -34.35 31.33
CA TYR A 389 23.56 -34.29 32.79
C TYR A 389 22.19 -33.80 33.22
N ASN A 390 21.66 -32.73 32.58
CA ASN A 390 20.32 -32.22 32.86
C ASN A 390 19.21 -33.24 32.54
N LEU A 391 19.32 -33.97 31.43
CA LEU A 391 18.34 -35.00 31.06
C LEU A 391 18.42 -36.18 32.07
N CYS A 392 19.61 -36.66 32.40
CA CYS A 392 19.81 -37.71 33.38
C CYS A 392 19.30 -37.28 34.77
N HIS A 393 19.60 -36.06 35.20
CA HIS A 393 19.15 -35.52 36.48
C HIS A 393 17.61 -35.47 36.57
N ASN A 394 16.94 -35.06 35.47
CA ASN A 394 15.48 -35.05 35.38
C ASN A 394 14.92 -36.48 35.44
N ALA A 395 15.47 -37.40 34.64
CA ALA A 395 15.04 -38.79 34.64
C ALA A 395 15.18 -39.41 36.00
N MET A 396 16.35 -39.26 36.70
CA MET A 396 16.53 -39.75 38.07
C MET A 396 15.59 -39.13 39.07
N LYS A 397 15.19 -37.90 38.87
CA LYS A 397 14.27 -37.18 39.75
C LYS A 397 12.88 -37.70 39.68
N PHE A 398 12.36 -37.92 38.46
CA PHE A 398 10.96 -38.28 38.18
C PHE A 398 10.73 -39.79 38.05
N SER A 399 11.81 -40.61 37.98
CA SER A 399 11.69 -42.07 38.02
C SER A 399 11.00 -42.56 39.30
N ARG A 400 10.16 -43.59 39.16
CA ARG A 400 9.62 -44.34 40.31
C ARG A 400 10.70 -45.21 40.96
N GLU A 401 10.50 -45.59 42.22
CA GLU A 401 11.35 -46.59 42.86
C GLU A 401 11.26 -47.93 42.15
N GLY A 402 12.40 -48.57 41.91
CA GLY A 402 12.48 -49.81 41.14
C GLY A 402 12.16 -49.69 39.66
N GLY A 403 12.06 -48.48 39.14
CA GLY A 403 11.78 -48.23 37.71
C GLY A 403 13.02 -48.37 36.83
N LYS A 404 12.81 -48.53 35.54
CA LYS A 404 13.90 -48.58 34.55
C LYS A 404 14.43 -47.20 34.21
N PHE A 405 15.74 -47.12 34.10
CA PHE A 405 16.45 -45.95 33.60
C PHE A 405 17.43 -46.40 32.50
N ILE A 406 17.22 -45.91 31.29
CA ILE A 406 17.97 -46.39 30.12
C ILE A 406 18.63 -45.20 29.42
N ILE A 407 19.93 -45.27 29.15
CA ILE A 407 20.64 -44.38 28.22
C ILE A 407 20.92 -45.19 26.96
N SER A 408 20.48 -44.72 25.84
CA SER A 408 20.80 -45.36 24.55
C SER A 408 21.44 -44.35 23.55
N ILE A 409 22.49 -44.80 22.89
CA ILE A 409 23.17 -44.01 21.86
C ILE A 409 23.20 -44.84 20.59
N LYS A 410 22.51 -44.33 19.54
CA LYS A 410 22.38 -45.06 18.27
C LYS A 410 22.84 -44.20 17.10
N ARG A 411 23.45 -44.85 16.13
CA ARG A 411 23.86 -44.21 14.88
C ARG A 411 22.67 -44.17 13.92
N THR A 412 22.44 -43.03 13.29
CA THR A 412 21.40 -42.87 12.27
C THR A 412 22.02 -42.94 10.84
N PRO A 413 21.20 -43.27 9.80
CA PRO A 413 21.69 -43.34 8.43
C PRO A 413 22.27 -42.01 7.90
N GLN A 414 21.88 -40.86 8.50
CA GLN A 414 22.31 -39.50 8.12
C GLN A 414 23.65 -39.07 8.72
N ARG A 415 24.47 -40.01 9.24
CA ARG A 415 25.71 -39.70 9.98
C ARG A 415 25.47 -38.81 11.20
N LYS A 416 24.40 -39.10 11.93
CA LYS A 416 24.11 -38.47 13.23
C LYS A 416 24.00 -39.53 14.31
N LEU A 417 24.25 -39.11 15.51
CA LEU A 417 24.03 -39.91 16.72
C LEU A 417 22.73 -39.46 17.36
N THR A 418 21.86 -40.38 17.75
CA THR A 418 20.70 -40.11 18.59
C THR A 418 21.02 -40.60 20.02
N VAL A 419 20.98 -39.69 20.96
CA VAL A 419 21.13 -39.97 22.39
C VAL A 419 19.75 -39.90 23.03
N THR A 420 19.33 -40.98 23.68
CA THR A 420 18.03 -41.07 24.34
C THR A 420 18.24 -41.39 25.81
N VAL A 421 17.57 -40.65 26.68
CA VAL A 421 17.48 -40.88 28.12
C VAL A 421 16.01 -41.25 28.42
N TYR A 422 15.78 -42.48 28.82
CA TYR A 422 14.46 -43.03 29.13
C TYR A 422 14.34 -43.26 30.62
N ASP A 423 13.18 -42.95 31.17
CA ASP A 423 12.82 -43.28 32.55
C ASP A 423 11.40 -43.80 32.70
N GLU A 424 11.23 -44.74 33.61
CA GLU A 424 9.93 -45.14 34.09
C GLU A 424 9.55 -44.34 35.32
N GLY A 425 8.53 -43.53 35.19
CA GLY A 425 8.11 -42.63 36.26
C GLY A 425 6.89 -41.83 35.90
N GLN A 426 7.02 -40.53 36.06
CA GLN A 426 5.93 -39.61 35.77
C GLN A 426 5.77 -39.41 34.25
N SER A 427 4.57 -39.77 33.72
CA SER A 427 4.28 -39.49 32.32
C SER A 427 3.99 -38.02 32.06
N ILE A 428 4.40 -37.55 30.87
CA ILE A 428 4.14 -36.24 30.35
C ILE A 428 2.95 -36.31 29.39
N SER A 429 2.03 -35.38 29.45
CA SER A 429 0.92 -35.32 28.49
C SER A 429 1.41 -34.88 27.09
N LEU A 430 0.64 -35.21 26.04
CA LEU A 430 0.94 -34.70 24.68
C LEU A 430 0.90 -33.19 24.59
N GLU A 431 0.13 -32.51 25.42
CA GLU A 431 0.06 -31.06 25.51
C GLU A 431 1.35 -30.51 26.15
N ASP A 432 1.73 -31.10 27.31
CA ASP A 432 2.94 -30.74 28.04
C ASP A 432 4.21 -31.01 27.20
N SER A 433 4.26 -32.05 26.38
CA SER A 433 5.43 -32.44 25.59
C SER A 433 5.90 -31.31 24.62
N ARG A 434 4.99 -30.44 24.21
CA ARG A 434 5.29 -29.27 23.37
C ARG A 434 5.90 -28.11 24.15
N MET A 435 5.61 -28.05 25.47
CA MET A 435 5.95 -26.92 26.33
C MET A 435 7.06 -27.23 27.34
N VAL A 436 7.45 -28.50 27.53
CA VAL A 436 8.46 -28.87 28.54
C VAL A 436 9.82 -28.22 28.31
N PHE A 437 10.11 -27.77 27.10
CA PHE A 437 11.32 -27.05 26.74
C PHE A 437 11.19 -25.53 26.87
N ASP A 438 10.00 -25.01 27.25
CA ASP A 438 9.81 -23.59 27.47
C ASP A 438 10.40 -23.14 28.82
N ARG A 439 10.75 -21.87 28.92
CA ARG A 439 11.37 -21.30 30.13
C ARG A 439 10.42 -21.40 31.32
N PHE A 440 10.93 -21.90 32.45
CA PHE A 440 10.20 -22.04 33.71
C PHE A 440 8.96 -22.92 33.63
N TYR A 441 8.82 -23.67 32.53
CA TYR A 441 7.70 -24.58 32.40
C TYR A 441 7.83 -25.75 33.38
N LYS A 442 6.77 -26.04 34.08
CA LYS A 442 6.62 -27.20 34.98
C LYS A 442 5.25 -27.76 34.78
N THR A 443 5.14 -29.07 34.62
CA THR A 443 3.85 -29.74 34.60
C THR A 443 3.16 -29.59 35.97
N ASP A 444 1.82 -29.56 36.01
CA ASP A 444 1.09 -29.41 37.28
C ASP A 444 1.42 -30.51 38.29
N LYS A 445 1.67 -31.74 37.83
CA LYS A 445 2.13 -32.84 38.65
C LYS A 445 3.54 -32.63 39.21
N SER A 446 4.42 -32.03 38.44
CA SER A 446 5.79 -31.75 38.89
C SER A 446 5.88 -30.61 39.90
N ARG A 447 4.93 -29.65 39.88
CA ARG A 447 4.83 -28.57 40.89
C ARG A 447 4.64 -29.05 42.30
N GLY A 448 3.92 -30.20 42.46
CA GLY A 448 3.69 -30.82 43.77
C GLY A 448 4.88 -31.63 44.31
N LEU A 449 5.62 -32.28 43.43
CA LEU A 449 6.74 -33.18 43.78
C LEU A 449 8.08 -32.47 43.84
N ASP A 450 8.24 -31.38 43.08
CA ASP A 450 9.51 -30.65 42.94
C ASP A 450 9.39 -29.18 43.31
N LYS A 451 9.48 -28.88 44.59
CA LYS A 451 9.60 -27.51 45.10
C LYS A 451 10.97 -26.87 44.78
N SER A 452 11.96 -27.65 44.35
CA SER A 452 13.35 -27.21 44.17
C SER A 452 13.77 -27.02 42.71
N GLY A 453 13.03 -27.57 41.74
CA GLY A 453 13.37 -27.43 40.32
C GLY A 453 13.02 -26.03 39.79
N GLU A 454 13.90 -25.48 39.01
CA GLU A 454 13.80 -24.09 38.52
C GLU A 454 13.15 -23.97 37.16
N GLY A 455 12.92 -25.10 36.46
CA GLY A 455 12.29 -25.14 35.11
C GLY A 455 13.16 -24.55 33.99
N LEU A 456 14.48 -24.37 34.25
CA LEU A 456 15.45 -23.84 33.28
C LEU A 456 16.27 -24.92 32.59
N GLY A 457 16.44 -26.11 33.21
CA GLY A 457 17.33 -27.14 32.68
C GLY A 457 17.01 -27.62 31.29
N LEU A 458 15.73 -27.95 31.01
CA LEU A 458 15.30 -28.40 29.68
C LEU A 458 15.37 -27.27 28.64
N TYR A 459 15.05 -26.04 29.03
CA TYR A 459 15.21 -24.88 28.17
C TYR A 459 16.66 -24.65 27.76
N ILE A 460 17.60 -24.70 28.72
CA ILE A 460 19.05 -24.62 28.46
C ILE A 460 19.48 -25.76 27.53
N SER A 461 19.02 -26.99 27.80
CA SER A 461 19.32 -28.13 26.92
C SER A 461 18.85 -27.92 25.49
N LYS A 462 17.64 -27.42 25.29
CA LYS A 462 17.13 -27.07 23.96
C LYS A 462 17.96 -25.99 23.31
N THR A 463 18.24 -24.89 24.00
CA THR A 463 19.03 -23.77 23.45
C THR A 463 20.43 -24.20 23.02
N ILE A 464 21.06 -25.11 23.80
CA ILE A 464 22.37 -25.67 23.45
C ILE A 464 22.23 -26.53 22.17
N ILE A 465 21.27 -27.43 22.10
CA ILE A 465 21.11 -28.33 20.95
C ILE A 465 20.72 -27.55 19.70
N ASP A 466 19.82 -26.54 19.81
CA ASP A 466 19.44 -25.66 18.72
C ASP A 466 20.68 -24.87 18.21
N ALA A 467 21.56 -24.43 19.09
CA ALA A 467 22.82 -23.74 18.72
C ALA A 467 23.87 -24.67 18.06
N HIS A 468 23.67 -25.99 18.14
CA HIS A 468 24.46 -27.00 17.42
C HIS A 468 23.82 -27.41 16.08
N ASP A 469 22.71 -26.76 15.65
CA ASP A 469 21.92 -27.12 14.48
C ASP A 469 21.34 -28.55 14.55
N GLU A 470 21.06 -29.01 15.76
CA GLU A 470 20.56 -30.36 16.07
C GLU A 470 19.16 -30.29 16.71
N ARG A 471 18.55 -31.46 16.99
CA ARG A 471 17.18 -31.52 17.50
C ARG A 471 17.13 -32.18 18.88
N ILE A 472 16.24 -31.70 19.75
CA ILE A 472 15.86 -32.30 21.01
C ILE A 472 14.35 -32.46 21.06
N TRP A 473 13.87 -33.58 21.56
CA TRP A 473 12.42 -33.85 21.70
C TRP A 473 12.16 -34.78 22.88
N VAL A 474 10.90 -34.92 23.23
CA VAL A 474 10.45 -35.88 24.23
C VAL A 474 9.34 -36.76 23.64
N GLU A 475 9.39 -38.05 23.89
CA GLU A 475 8.39 -39.03 23.55
C GLU A 475 7.65 -39.44 24.84
N PRO A 476 6.39 -38.99 25.01
CA PRO A 476 5.61 -39.35 26.17
C PRO A 476 5.09 -40.79 26.06
N GLY A 477 5.16 -41.55 27.17
CA GLY A 477 4.59 -42.86 27.28
C GLY A 477 3.73 -43.02 28.53
N GLU A 478 2.96 -44.13 28.64
CA GLU A 478 2.18 -44.46 29.84
C GLU A 478 3.13 -44.88 30.97
N GLY A 479 3.31 -44.01 31.98
CA GLY A 479 4.21 -44.29 33.11
C GLY A 479 5.68 -44.23 32.76
N CYS A 480 6.04 -43.59 31.66
CA CYS A 480 7.42 -43.40 31.23
C CYS A 480 7.56 -42.17 30.35
N CYS A 481 8.79 -41.70 30.15
CA CYS A 481 9.14 -40.77 29.10
C CYS A 481 10.54 -41.01 28.56
N ALA A 482 10.78 -40.56 27.31
CA ALA A 482 12.08 -40.63 26.66
C ALA A 482 12.46 -39.25 26.11
N PHE A 483 13.53 -38.67 26.62
CA PHE A 483 14.12 -37.45 26.08
C PHE A 483 15.24 -37.83 25.13
N SER A 484 15.15 -37.34 23.92
CA SER A 484 16.12 -37.66 22.87
C SER A 484 16.68 -36.40 22.23
N PHE A 485 17.96 -36.45 21.86
CA PHE A 485 18.59 -35.40 21.06
C PHE A 485 19.54 -35.98 20.01
N THR A 486 19.79 -35.22 18.97
CA THR A 486 20.75 -35.60 17.94
C THR A 486 22.06 -34.87 18.09
N LEU A 487 23.15 -35.48 17.62
CA LEU A 487 24.47 -34.89 17.46
C LEU A 487 25.06 -35.32 16.12
N LYS A 488 25.92 -34.48 15.57
CA LYS A 488 26.71 -34.82 14.40
C LYS A 488 27.75 -35.88 14.79
N GLU A 489 27.88 -36.93 13.96
CA GLU A 489 28.92 -37.95 14.16
C GLU A 489 30.30 -37.33 13.99
N GLY A 490 31.17 -37.57 14.96
CA GLY A 490 32.57 -37.16 14.97
C GLY A 490 33.52 -38.23 14.46
N ASN A 491 34.79 -37.88 14.38
CA ASN A 491 35.84 -38.84 14.03
C ASN A 491 36.54 -39.38 15.27
N PRO A 492 37.02 -40.64 15.26
CA PRO A 492 37.80 -41.19 16.35
C PRO A 492 39.03 -40.30 16.64
N VAL A 493 39.16 -39.85 17.87
CA VAL A 493 40.34 -39.10 18.31
C VAL A 493 41.52 -40.10 18.42
N GLN A 494 42.51 -39.94 17.53
CA GLN A 494 43.74 -40.76 17.62
C GLN A 494 44.34 -40.55 19.03
N LYS A 495 44.28 -41.58 19.87
CA LYS A 495 45.05 -41.62 21.14
C LYS A 495 46.53 -41.46 20.82
N ARG A 496 47.11 -40.25 21.02
CA ARG A 496 48.56 -40.11 21.02
C ARG A 496 49.10 -41.06 22.08
N THR A 497 49.58 -42.21 21.67
CA THR A 497 50.36 -43.12 22.50
C THR A 497 51.57 -42.30 22.98
N LYS A 498 51.57 -41.87 24.27
CA LYS A 498 52.79 -41.34 24.91
C LYS A 498 53.76 -42.55 24.98
N GLN A 499 54.80 -42.51 24.13
CA GLN A 499 56.00 -43.27 24.32
C GLN A 499 56.78 -42.76 25.54
#